data_dbfaeb181fa58c084dbd239e5ea0d17b
#
_entry.id   dbfaeb181fa58c084dbd239e5ea0d17b
#
_cell.length_a   1.000
_cell.length_b   1.000
_cell.length_c   1.000
_cell.angle_alpha   90.00
_cell.angle_beta   90.00
_cell.angle_gamma   90.00
#
_symmetry.space_group_name_H-M   'P 1'
#
loop_
_entity.id
_entity.type
_entity.pdbx_description
1 polymer ?
#
loop_
_entity_poly.entity_id
_entity_poly.type
_entity_poly.pdbx_seq_one_letter_code
_entity_poly.pdbx_strand_id
1 'polypeptide(L)'
;MSELRGRLTSGKWLPSVKVEADEIEDGLLIPVQSMSAKLRAECIAFNDDGKEKSGADNLEFQRRIIVQTACENDGTPIFKIDDTLEGVPVVTQQNLFDAALKASGMGSDDDSKN
;
A
#
# COMPACT_ATOMS: atom_id res chain seq x y z
N MET A 1 -28.47 -6.82 2.44
CA MET A 1 -27.94 -5.73 1.93
C MET A 1 -26.94 -5.15 2.79
N SER A 2 -27.22 -5.00 3.96
CA SER A 2 -26.29 -4.39 4.84
C SER A 2 -24.99 -5.17 4.97
N GLU A 3 -25.01 -6.48 4.83
CA GLU A 3 -23.80 -7.27 4.95
C GLU A 3 -22.80 -6.95 3.85
N LEU A 4 -23.27 -6.85 2.62
CA LEU A 4 -22.39 -6.51 1.51
C LEU A 4 -21.86 -5.08 1.66
N ARG A 5 -22.72 -4.15 2.04
CA ARG A 5 -22.30 -2.78 2.27
C ARG A 5 -21.23 -2.72 3.34
N GLY A 6 -21.40 -3.46 4.43
CA GLY A 6 -20.43 -3.49 5.50
C GLY A 6 -19.09 -3.99 5.04
N ARG A 7 -19.07 -5.01 4.20
CA ARG A 7 -17.80 -5.51 3.65
C ARG A 7 -17.12 -4.49 2.78
N LEU A 8 -17.89 -3.81 1.92
CA LEU A 8 -17.33 -2.84 0.99
C LEU A 8 -16.79 -1.61 1.69
N THR A 9 -17.37 -1.24 2.83
CA THR A 9 -16.97 -0.02 3.54
C THR A 9 -16.11 -0.28 4.76
N SER A 10 -15.72 -1.53 4.99
CA SER A 10 -15.00 -1.89 6.22
C SER A 10 -13.55 -1.41 6.24
N GLY A 11 -12.95 -1.18 5.08
CA GLY A 11 -11.53 -0.88 5.00
C GLY A 11 -10.64 -2.11 5.11
N LYS A 12 -11.26 -3.28 5.16
CA LYS A 12 -10.52 -4.56 5.23
C LYS A 12 -10.96 -5.42 4.06
N TRP A 13 -10.10 -5.52 3.07
CA TRP A 13 -10.38 -6.34 1.89
C TRP A 13 -9.31 -7.41 1.78
N LEU A 14 -9.65 -8.51 1.12
CA LEU A 14 -8.66 -9.56 0.92
C LEU A 14 -7.51 -9.03 0.07
N PRO A 15 -6.28 -9.36 0.44
CA PRO A 15 -5.13 -8.88 -0.33
C PRO A 15 -5.07 -9.55 -1.70
N SER A 16 -4.62 -8.79 -2.68
CA SER A 16 -4.46 -9.31 -4.04
C SER A 16 -3.01 -9.50 -4.43
N VAL A 17 -2.07 -8.99 -3.64
CA VAL A 17 -0.64 -9.06 -3.91
C VAL A 17 0.06 -9.46 -2.63
N LYS A 18 1.13 -10.24 -2.75
CA LYS A 18 1.97 -10.58 -1.61
C LYS A 18 3.41 -10.19 -1.95
N VAL A 19 4.08 -9.59 -0.98
CA VAL A 19 5.46 -9.11 -1.14
C VAL A 19 6.40 -10.07 -0.42
N GLU A 20 7.43 -10.54 -1.11
CA GLU A 20 8.46 -11.34 -0.47
C GLU A 20 9.41 -10.43 0.28
N ALA A 21 9.61 -10.71 1.55
CA ALA A 21 10.46 -9.90 2.42
C ALA A 21 11.55 -10.75 3.02
N ASP A 22 12.34 -11.40 2.15
CA ASP A 22 13.42 -12.29 2.59
C ASP A 22 14.48 -11.54 3.39
N GLU A 23 14.56 -10.23 3.21
CA GLU A 23 15.50 -9.42 3.97
C GLU A 23 15.12 -9.33 5.45
N ILE A 24 13.90 -9.69 5.81
CA ILE A 24 13.45 -9.74 7.19
C ILE A 24 13.50 -11.17 7.71
N GLU A 25 12.90 -12.07 6.96
CA GLU A 25 12.86 -13.48 7.33
C GLU A 25 12.67 -14.30 6.06
N ASP A 26 13.48 -15.34 5.93
CA ASP A 26 13.45 -16.19 4.74
C ASP A 26 12.05 -16.76 4.54
N GLY A 27 11.48 -16.53 3.36
CA GLY A 27 10.16 -17.02 3.01
C GLY A 27 9.01 -16.17 3.54
N LEU A 28 9.31 -15.02 4.14
CA LEU A 28 8.24 -14.16 4.67
C LEU A 28 7.47 -13.51 3.52
N LEU A 29 6.14 -13.60 3.59
CA LEU A 29 5.26 -12.94 2.63
C LEU A 29 4.38 -11.95 3.36
N ILE A 30 4.32 -10.72 2.85
CA ILE A 30 3.49 -9.67 3.43
C ILE A 30 2.36 -9.37 2.46
N PRO A 31 1.10 -9.67 2.84
CA PRO A 31 -0.03 -9.37 1.97
C PRO A 31 -0.28 -7.87 1.86
N VAL A 32 -0.75 -7.45 0.69
CA VAL A 32 -1.05 -6.04 0.42
C VAL A 32 -2.40 -5.96 -0.27
N GLN A 33 -3.29 -5.14 0.28
CA GLN A 33 -4.61 -4.93 -0.31
C GLN A 33 -4.62 -3.64 -1.13
N SER A 34 -5.65 -3.46 -1.94
CA SER A 34 -5.75 -2.26 -2.75
C SER A 34 -6.08 -1.05 -1.89
N MET A 35 -5.81 0.13 -2.44
CA MET A 35 -6.14 1.39 -1.78
C MET A 35 -7.65 1.62 -1.80
N SER A 36 -8.13 2.36 -0.78
CA SER A 36 -9.47 2.89 -0.83
C SER A 36 -9.54 4.00 -1.89
N ALA A 37 -10.75 4.36 -2.30
CA ALA A 37 -10.92 5.44 -3.26
C ALA A 37 -10.35 6.75 -2.72
N LYS A 38 -10.51 6.99 -1.43
CA LYS A 38 -9.97 8.20 -0.81
C LYS A 38 -8.45 8.22 -0.89
N LEU A 39 -7.81 7.10 -0.55
CA LEU A 39 -6.35 7.03 -0.57
C LEU A 39 -5.83 7.18 -1.99
N ARG A 40 -6.51 6.57 -2.96
CA ARG A 40 -6.12 6.70 -4.35
C ARG A 40 -6.20 8.13 -4.83
N ALA A 41 -7.25 8.85 -4.42
CA ALA A 41 -7.40 10.26 -4.78
C ALA A 41 -6.26 11.10 -4.20
N GLU A 42 -5.85 10.80 -2.95
CA GLU A 42 -4.72 11.50 -2.35
C GLU A 42 -3.43 11.22 -3.10
N CYS A 43 -3.26 9.99 -3.57
CA CYS A 43 -2.09 9.59 -4.33
C CYS A 43 -2.01 10.36 -5.64
N ILE A 44 -3.11 10.47 -6.36
CA ILE A 44 -3.16 11.21 -7.61
C ILE A 44 -2.87 12.70 -7.37
N ALA A 45 -3.48 13.27 -6.34
CA ALA A 45 -3.27 14.68 -6.03
C ALA A 45 -1.81 14.96 -5.68
N PHE A 46 -1.17 14.06 -4.94
CA PHE A 46 0.25 14.22 -4.60
C PHE A 46 1.11 14.27 -5.86
N ASN A 47 0.84 13.39 -6.81
CA ASN A 47 1.65 13.30 -8.02
C ASN A 47 1.35 14.44 -8.99
N ASP A 48 0.16 15.03 -8.92
CA ASP A 48 -0.30 16.00 -9.93
C ASP A 48 -0.13 17.46 -9.51
N ASP A 49 0.41 17.73 -8.31
CA ASP A 49 0.44 19.12 -7.84
C ASP A 49 1.51 19.97 -8.51
N GLY A 50 2.33 19.37 -9.36
CA GLY A 50 3.29 20.14 -10.15
C GLY A 50 4.51 20.62 -9.39
N LYS A 51 4.60 20.31 -8.11
CA LYS A 51 5.72 20.74 -7.30
C LYS A 51 6.76 19.65 -7.18
N GLU A 52 8.01 20.05 -7.11
CA GLU A 52 9.08 19.11 -6.84
C GLU A 52 8.96 18.63 -5.39
N LYS A 53 9.07 17.33 -5.19
CA LYS A 53 8.93 16.75 -3.86
C LYS A 53 10.29 16.50 -3.25
N SER A 54 10.45 16.85 -1.97
CA SER A 54 11.66 16.50 -1.23
C SER A 54 11.69 15.01 -0.93
N GLY A 55 12.86 14.50 -0.54
CA GLY A 55 12.96 13.13 -0.08
C GLY A 55 12.05 12.85 1.10
N ALA A 56 11.96 13.82 2.03
CA ALA A 56 11.09 13.65 3.20
C ALA A 56 9.64 13.58 2.80
N ASP A 57 9.20 14.41 1.84
CA ASP A 57 7.82 14.38 1.37
C ASP A 57 7.50 13.03 0.74
N ASN A 58 8.42 12.50 -0.06
CA ASN A 58 8.20 11.21 -0.72
C ASN A 58 8.14 10.08 0.29
N LEU A 59 8.99 10.11 1.32
CA LEU A 59 8.98 9.07 2.35
C LEU A 59 7.69 9.10 3.14
N GLU A 60 7.23 10.28 3.50
CA GLU A 60 5.97 10.40 4.24
C GLU A 60 4.80 9.91 3.40
N PHE A 61 4.79 10.25 2.12
CA PHE A 61 3.75 9.80 1.21
C PHE A 61 3.72 8.29 1.12
N GLN A 62 4.90 7.68 0.92
CA GLN A 62 4.99 6.23 0.85
C GLN A 62 4.56 5.57 2.15
N ARG A 63 4.96 6.15 3.29
CA ARG A 63 4.57 5.62 4.60
C ARG A 63 3.05 5.57 4.73
N ARG A 64 2.37 6.65 4.34
CA ARG A 64 0.91 6.69 4.44
C ARG A 64 0.24 5.62 3.60
N ILE A 65 0.78 5.35 2.42
CA ILE A 65 0.25 4.31 1.56
C ILE A 65 0.47 2.94 2.20
N ILE A 66 1.69 2.69 2.69
CA ILE A 66 2.06 1.38 3.21
C ILE A 66 1.23 1.03 4.44
N VAL A 67 1.09 1.97 5.39
CA VAL A 67 0.38 1.65 6.64
C VAL A 67 -1.09 1.36 6.41
N GLN A 68 -1.65 1.81 5.29
CA GLN A 68 -3.05 1.59 4.98
C GLN A 68 -3.29 0.39 4.07
N THR A 69 -2.24 -0.19 3.49
CA THR A 69 -2.41 -1.28 2.53
C THR A 69 -1.77 -2.59 2.96
N ALA A 70 -0.66 -2.55 3.70
CA ALA A 70 -0.06 -3.79 4.20
C ALA A 70 -0.99 -4.41 5.26
N CYS A 71 -1.26 -5.70 5.13
CA CYS A 71 -2.31 -6.31 5.94
C CYS A 71 -2.02 -7.79 6.19
N GLU A 72 -2.83 -8.36 7.07
CA GLU A 72 -2.84 -9.81 7.28
C GLU A 72 -3.61 -10.47 6.13
N ASN A 73 -3.60 -11.79 6.11
CA ASN A 73 -4.30 -12.52 5.05
C ASN A 73 -5.79 -12.26 5.03
N ASP A 74 -6.36 -11.83 6.14
CA ASP A 74 -7.80 -11.53 6.21
C ASP A 74 -8.12 -10.06 5.96
N GLY A 75 -7.10 -9.25 5.62
CA GLY A 75 -7.31 -7.83 5.33
C GLY A 75 -7.14 -6.92 6.53
N THR A 76 -6.87 -7.47 7.70
CA THR A 76 -6.66 -6.63 8.90
C THR A 76 -5.33 -5.88 8.77
N PRO A 77 -5.31 -4.54 8.96
CA PRO A 77 -4.05 -3.80 8.84
C PRO A 77 -2.99 -4.30 9.81
N ILE A 78 -1.74 -4.37 9.33
CA ILE A 78 -0.60 -4.73 10.16
C ILE A 78 -0.12 -3.53 10.95
N PHE A 79 -0.13 -2.36 10.34
CA PHE A 79 0.43 -1.14 10.91
C PHE A 79 -0.66 -0.22 11.42
N LYS A 80 -0.31 0.64 12.35
CA LYS A 80 -1.17 1.74 12.77
C LYS A 80 -0.89 2.95 11.89
N ILE A 81 -1.88 3.81 11.76
CA ILE A 81 -1.78 4.96 10.86
C ILE A 81 -0.60 5.88 11.21
N ASP A 82 -0.17 5.88 12.47
CA ASP A 82 0.92 6.73 12.92
C ASP A 82 2.26 5.99 13.04
N ASP A 83 2.34 4.75 12.59
CA ASP A 83 3.62 4.03 12.58
C ASP A 83 4.59 4.71 11.65
N THR A 84 5.84 4.87 12.11
CA THR A 84 6.86 5.59 11.33
C THR A 84 7.61 4.71 10.35
N LEU A 85 7.55 3.41 10.52
CA LEU A 85 8.25 2.43 9.66
C LEU A 85 9.78 2.57 9.71
N GLU A 86 10.31 3.23 10.74
CA GLU A 86 11.76 3.43 10.84
C GLU A 86 12.53 2.13 10.95
N GLY A 87 11.91 1.10 11.53
CA GLY A 87 12.55 -0.19 11.69
C GLY A 87 12.37 -1.12 10.50
N VAL A 88 11.69 -0.66 9.44
CA VAL A 88 11.44 -1.49 8.27
C VAL A 88 12.52 -1.23 7.22
N PRO A 89 13.17 -2.27 6.68
CA PRO A 89 14.21 -2.05 5.67
C PRO A 89 13.70 -1.27 4.47
N VAL A 90 14.55 -0.45 3.89
CA VAL A 90 14.19 0.40 2.76
C VAL A 90 13.67 -0.44 1.59
N VAL A 91 14.32 -1.57 1.32
CA VAL A 91 13.89 -2.46 0.22
C VAL A 91 12.47 -2.95 0.46
N THR A 92 12.18 -3.34 1.71
CA THR A 92 10.84 -3.80 2.06
C THR A 92 9.81 -2.69 1.86
N GLN A 93 10.13 -1.47 2.30
CA GLN A 93 9.20 -0.36 2.14
C GLN A 93 8.92 -0.07 0.66
N GLN A 94 9.96 -0.08 -0.17
CA GLN A 94 9.77 0.16 -1.59
C GLN A 94 8.92 -0.92 -2.23
N ASN A 95 9.16 -2.17 -1.87
CA ASN A 95 8.39 -3.28 -2.42
C ASN A 95 6.93 -3.22 -1.98
N LEU A 96 6.69 -2.83 -0.73
CA LEU A 96 5.32 -2.70 -0.23
C LEU A 96 4.59 -1.55 -0.94
N PHE A 97 5.28 -0.44 -1.16
CA PHE A 97 4.68 0.68 -1.88
C PHE A 97 4.34 0.30 -3.32
N ASP A 98 5.27 -0.34 -4.01
CA ASP A 98 5.03 -0.78 -5.39
C ASP A 98 3.88 -1.77 -5.46
N ALA A 99 3.81 -2.67 -4.48
CA ALA A 99 2.73 -3.65 -4.44
C ALA A 99 1.38 -2.98 -4.20
N ALA A 100 1.35 -1.92 -3.38
CA ALA A 100 0.11 -1.19 -3.15
C ALA A 100 -0.39 -0.52 -4.43
N LEU A 101 0.52 0.05 -5.20
CA LEU A 101 0.15 0.63 -6.49
C LEU A 101 -0.38 -0.45 -7.43
N LYS A 102 0.32 -1.57 -7.49
CA LYS A 102 -0.09 -2.67 -8.36
C LYS A 102 -1.45 -3.24 -7.96
N ALA A 103 -1.65 -3.44 -6.66
CA ALA A 103 -2.91 -3.98 -6.16
C ALA A 103 -4.07 -3.04 -6.45
N SER A 104 -3.79 -1.76 -6.59
CA SER A 104 -4.80 -0.73 -6.83
C SER A 104 -4.97 -0.41 -8.31
N GLY A 105 -4.29 -1.16 -9.18
CA GLY A 105 -4.39 -0.93 -10.62
C GLY A 105 -3.62 0.28 -11.09
N MET A 106 -2.66 0.76 -10.32
CA MET A 106 -1.91 1.97 -10.63
C MET A 106 -0.45 1.70 -10.99
N GLY A 107 -0.09 0.44 -11.09
CA GLY A 107 1.29 0.09 -11.42
C GLY A 107 1.66 0.50 -12.83
N SER A 108 2.91 0.78 -13.04
CA SER A 108 3.36 1.32 -14.30
C SER A 108 3.46 0.28 -15.42
N ASP A 109 3.37 -0.91 -15.17
CA ASP A 109 3.45 -1.87 -16.24
C ASP A 109 2.19 -2.42 -16.70
N ASP A 110 2.55 -2.24 -16.61
CA ASP A 110 2.03 -2.60 -17.17
C ASP A 110 1.83 -2.95 -18.04
N ASP A 111 1.90 -2.89 -18.01
CA ASP A 111 1.84 -3.09 -18.65
C ASP A 111 1.45 -3.53 -19.22
N SER A 112 1.31 -3.25 -19.21
CA SER A 112 0.94 -3.41 -19.72
C SER A 112 0.52 -4.00 -20.36
N LYS A 113 0.35 -4.13 -20.47
CA LYS A 113 -0.07 -4.54 -21.03
C LYS A 113 -0.45 -5.08 -21.55
N ASN A 114 -0.57 -5.09 -21.54
CA ASN A 114 -0.92 -5.44 -22.05
C ASN A 114 -1.15 -5.69 -22.46
#